data_90fd5510c04f665969e4361e60d0aa33
#
_entry.id   90fd5510c04f665969e4361e60d0aa33
#
_cell.length_a   1.000
_cell.length_b   1.000
_cell.length_c   1.000
_cell.angle_alpha   90.00
_cell.angle_beta   90.00
_cell.angle_gamma   90.00
#
_symmetry.space_group_name_H-M   'P 1'
#
loop_
_entity.id
_entity.type
_entity.pdbx_description
1 polymer ?
#
loop_
_entity_poly.entity_id
_entity_poly.type
_entity_poly.pdbx_seq_one_letter_code
_entity_poly.pdbx_strand_id
1 'polypeptide(L)'
;MVDEQGSFAVGGTVLVDSLGHTFHGDHAYVFYQKPVGARKYPLVFAHGVGQFSKTWETTPDGREGFQNIFLRRRFSVYLVDQPRRGNAGRGTESVTISPAFDEEVWFNRFRVGIWPDYFEGVQFKRDKETLDQYFRQMTPTIGTTDFEVYSDAYAALFDKIGPGVFITHSQGGPVGWNTLLKTRNIKAIASYEPGGAVPFPEGQLPEEAKFITLSKKMEGIEVPMSVFMEYTKVPIVIYYGDNLPETDERPELYEWTRRLRLMKIWAKMLNDQGGDVTVIHLPEVGLHGNTHFPMSDLNNIEVADLLSEWLHTKALD
;
A
#
# COMPACT_ATOMS: atom_id res chain seq x y z
N MET A 1 15.09 21.10 4.85
CA MET A 1 14.61 22.16 3.93
C MET A 1 14.20 21.47 2.65
N VAL A 2 13.02 21.80 2.11
CA VAL A 2 12.57 21.35 0.79
C VAL A 2 13.23 22.23 -0.26
N ASP A 3 13.86 21.62 -1.25
CA ASP A 3 14.51 22.26 -2.38
C ASP A 3 13.51 22.46 -3.54
N GLU A 4 12.77 21.41 -3.85
CA GLU A 4 11.78 21.41 -4.92
C GLU A 4 10.50 20.71 -4.45
N GLN A 5 9.34 21.24 -4.83
CA GLN A 5 8.06 20.58 -4.68
C GLN A 5 7.11 20.95 -5.82
N GLY A 6 6.15 20.07 -6.09
CA GLY A 6 5.16 20.31 -7.13
C GLY A 6 4.18 19.17 -7.26
N SER A 7 3.36 19.24 -8.29
CA SER A 7 2.42 18.17 -8.62
C SER A 7 2.24 18.05 -10.12
N PHE A 8 1.85 16.84 -10.55
CA PHE A 8 1.52 16.56 -11.95
C PHE A 8 0.58 15.35 -12.03
N ALA A 9 -0.05 15.16 -13.18
CA ALA A 9 -0.77 13.94 -13.51
C ALA A 9 0.10 13.04 -14.40
N VAL A 10 -0.12 11.72 -14.29
CA VAL A 10 0.65 10.71 -15.03
C VAL A 10 -0.20 9.50 -15.40
N GLY A 11 0.12 8.86 -16.52
CA GLY A 11 -0.66 7.74 -17.05
C GLY A 11 -2.05 8.17 -17.53
N GLY A 12 -2.99 7.24 -17.49
CA GLY A 12 -4.39 7.48 -17.85
C GLY A 12 -4.71 7.21 -19.30
N THR A 13 -5.98 7.46 -19.63
CA THR A 13 -6.58 7.19 -20.95
C THR A 13 -7.15 8.47 -21.52
N VAL A 14 -6.98 8.66 -22.82
CA VAL A 14 -7.65 9.73 -23.58
C VAL A 14 -8.72 9.10 -24.45
N LEU A 15 -9.99 9.38 -24.15
CA LEU A 15 -11.11 9.02 -25.00
C LEU A 15 -11.35 10.12 -26.02
N VAL A 16 -11.76 9.74 -27.23
CA VAL A 16 -12.09 10.67 -28.30
C VAL A 16 -13.47 10.30 -28.86
N ASP A 17 -14.38 11.26 -28.92
CA ASP A 17 -15.71 11.05 -29.51
C ASP A 17 -15.70 11.17 -31.03
N SER A 18 -16.86 10.95 -31.68
CA SER A 18 -17.03 11.04 -33.16
C SER A 18 -16.83 12.44 -33.73
N LEU A 19 -16.82 13.48 -32.90
CA LEU A 19 -16.59 14.87 -33.27
C LEU A 19 -15.15 15.33 -32.99
N GLY A 20 -14.31 14.44 -32.46
CA GLY A 20 -12.93 14.75 -32.12
C GLY A 20 -12.74 15.42 -30.73
N HIS A 21 -13.79 15.51 -29.91
CA HIS A 21 -13.63 16.00 -28.54
C HIS A 21 -12.91 14.98 -27.68
N THR A 22 -12.06 15.46 -26.77
CA THR A 22 -11.22 14.61 -25.92
C THR A 22 -11.67 14.60 -24.45
N PHE A 23 -11.52 13.44 -23.82
CA PHE A 23 -11.72 13.26 -22.39
C PHE A 23 -10.50 12.53 -21.81
N HIS A 24 -9.80 13.17 -20.84
CA HIS A 24 -8.66 12.61 -20.13
C HIS A 24 -9.14 12.04 -18.80
N GLY A 25 -9.02 10.73 -18.60
CA GLY A 25 -9.41 10.04 -17.36
C GLY A 25 -8.41 8.96 -16.95
N ASP A 26 -8.67 8.31 -15.83
CA ASP A 26 -7.87 7.20 -15.28
C ASP A 26 -6.37 7.51 -15.08
N HIS A 27 -5.99 8.78 -14.97
CA HIS A 27 -4.65 9.20 -14.60
C HIS A 27 -4.45 9.15 -13.08
N ALA A 28 -3.22 9.01 -12.63
CA ALA A 28 -2.86 9.28 -11.23
C ALA A 28 -2.53 10.77 -11.02
N TYR A 29 -2.80 11.27 -9.83
CA TYR A 29 -2.29 12.55 -9.36
C TYR A 29 -1.07 12.31 -8.47
N VAL A 30 -0.01 13.07 -8.66
CA VAL A 30 1.25 12.94 -7.93
C VAL A 30 1.61 14.28 -7.31
N PHE A 31 1.76 14.32 -6.00
CA PHE A 31 2.41 15.41 -5.28
C PHE A 31 3.81 14.96 -4.86
N TYR A 32 4.82 15.82 -5.02
CA TYR A 32 6.18 15.45 -4.65
C TYR A 32 6.92 16.56 -3.92
N GLN A 33 7.87 16.15 -3.09
CA GLN A 33 8.82 17.03 -2.42
C GLN A 33 10.22 16.41 -2.47
N LYS A 34 11.22 17.22 -2.81
CA LYS A 34 12.64 16.86 -2.83
C LYS A 34 13.38 17.70 -1.79
N PRO A 35 14.04 17.10 -0.82
CA PRO A 35 14.83 17.84 0.16
C PRO A 35 16.19 18.24 -0.41
N VAL A 36 16.78 19.29 0.17
CA VAL A 36 18.19 19.62 -0.10
C VAL A 36 19.07 18.45 0.26
N GLY A 37 19.98 18.06 -0.67
CA GLY A 37 20.86 16.91 -0.49
C GLY A 37 20.08 15.58 -0.46
N ALA A 38 19.08 15.46 -1.31
CA ALA A 38 18.26 14.26 -1.42
C ALA A 38 19.10 12.99 -1.63
N ARG A 39 18.64 11.89 -1.01
CA ARG A 39 19.18 10.55 -1.27
C ARG A 39 18.91 10.13 -2.71
N LYS A 40 19.66 9.15 -3.19
CA LYS A 40 19.64 8.71 -4.59
C LYS A 40 18.27 8.22 -5.06
N TYR A 41 17.60 7.42 -4.25
CA TYR A 41 16.34 6.80 -4.63
C TYR A 41 15.16 7.47 -3.92
N PRO A 42 14.19 8.04 -4.68
CA PRO A 42 12.96 8.55 -4.10
C PRO A 42 12.09 7.42 -3.56
N LEU A 43 11.21 7.74 -2.61
CA LEU A 43 10.15 6.89 -2.12
C LEU A 43 8.83 7.28 -2.81
N VAL A 44 8.19 6.33 -3.47
CA VAL A 44 6.88 6.48 -4.11
C VAL A 44 5.85 5.75 -3.26
N PHE A 45 4.79 6.42 -2.85
CA PHE A 45 3.82 5.90 -1.89
C PHE A 45 2.48 5.59 -2.56
N ALA A 46 2.03 4.33 -2.41
CA ALA A 46 0.74 3.82 -2.86
C ALA A 46 -0.15 3.46 -1.68
N HIS A 47 -1.32 4.08 -1.61
CA HIS A 47 -2.33 3.85 -0.57
C HIS A 47 -3.18 2.59 -0.81
N GLY A 48 -3.99 2.21 0.19
CA GLY A 48 -4.92 1.08 0.16
C GLY A 48 -6.33 1.43 -0.36
N VAL A 49 -7.25 0.47 -0.17
CA VAL A 49 -8.68 0.66 -0.48
C VAL A 49 -9.29 1.73 0.43
N GLY A 50 -10.21 2.52 -0.11
CA GLY A 50 -10.87 3.59 0.65
C GLY A 50 -9.94 4.71 1.11
N GLN A 51 -8.72 4.78 0.57
CA GLN A 51 -7.68 5.74 0.97
C GLN A 51 -7.23 6.60 -0.23
N PHE A 52 -6.45 7.62 0.07
CA PHE A 52 -5.73 8.47 -0.88
C PHE A 52 -4.40 8.92 -0.23
N SER A 53 -3.65 9.79 -0.85
CA SER A 53 -2.31 10.23 -0.38
C SER A 53 -2.27 10.68 1.08
N LYS A 54 -3.39 11.17 1.64
CA LYS A 54 -3.55 11.56 3.04
C LYS A 54 -3.07 10.51 4.04
N THR A 55 -3.15 9.21 3.69
CA THR A 55 -2.64 8.11 4.51
C THR A 55 -1.18 8.27 4.92
N TRP A 56 -0.38 8.94 4.10
CA TRP A 56 1.06 9.12 4.29
C TRP A 56 1.45 10.48 4.87
N GLU A 57 0.49 11.41 4.92
CA GLU A 57 0.66 12.77 5.44
C GLU A 57 0.53 12.81 6.97
N THR A 58 -0.03 13.87 7.52
CA THR A 58 -0.31 13.99 8.95
C THR A 58 -1.22 12.87 9.44
N THR A 59 -0.86 12.21 10.52
CA THR A 59 -1.64 11.15 11.16
C THR A 59 -2.99 11.67 11.68
N PRO A 60 -3.99 10.79 11.93
CA PRO A 60 -5.29 11.23 12.44
C PRO A 60 -5.22 12.02 13.76
N ASP A 61 -4.23 11.76 14.59
CA ASP A 61 -4.00 12.46 15.86
C ASP A 61 -3.09 13.70 15.73
N GLY A 62 -2.76 14.12 14.50
CA GLY A 62 -2.06 15.37 14.18
C GLY A 62 -0.53 15.32 14.20
N ARG A 63 0.07 14.12 14.37
CA ARG A 63 1.53 13.95 14.31
C ARG A 63 2.03 13.90 12.86
N GLU A 64 3.35 13.91 12.69
CA GLU A 64 3.98 13.71 11.39
C GLU A 64 3.76 12.27 10.89
N GLY A 65 3.31 12.13 9.65
CA GLY A 65 3.28 10.86 8.95
C GLY A 65 4.56 10.61 8.15
N PHE A 66 4.57 9.52 7.40
CA PHE A 66 5.76 9.06 6.67
C PHE A 66 6.30 10.10 5.67
N GLN A 67 5.45 10.93 5.07
CA GLN A 67 5.89 12.02 4.22
C GLN A 67 6.96 12.88 4.90
N ASN A 68 6.65 13.45 6.07
CA ASN A 68 7.55 14.34 6.79
C ASN A 68 8.73 13.60 7.41
N ILE A 69 8.49 12.40 7.96
CA ILE A 69 9.53 11.57 8.56
C ILE A 69 10.62 11.27 7.51
N PHE A 70 10.26 10.82 6.32
CA PHE A 70 11.23 10.48 5.28
C PHE A 70 11.87 11.70 4.61
N LEU A 71 11.14 12.83 4.49
CA LEU A 71 11.75 14.11 4.11
C LEU A 71 12.87 14.55 5.06
N ARG A 72 12.66 14.41 6.39
CA ARG A 72 13.71 14.68 7.39
C ARG A 72 14.91 13.76 7.23
N ARG A 73 14.68 12.53 6.78
CA ARG A 73 15.72 11.53 6.46
C ARG A 73 16.34 11.71 5.07
N ARG A 74 16.01 12.83 4.41
CA ARG A 74 16.51 13.26 3.10
C ARG A 74 16.07 12.35 1.93
N PHE A 75 14.98 11.63 2.03
CA PHE A 75 14.38 11.00 0.86
C PHE A 75 13.47 11.99 0.13
N SER A 76 13.55 12.01 -1.20
CA SER A 76 12.48 12.59 -2.01
C SER A 76 11.23 11.74 -1.87
N VAL A 77 10.08 12.36 -1.68
CA VAL A 77 8.81 11.65 -1.49
C VAL A 77 7.82 12.00 -2.60
N TYR A 78 7.15 10.99 -3.12
CA TYR A 78 6.11 11.10 -4.13
C TYR A 78 4.84 10.47 -3.57
N LEU A 79 3.85 11.29 -3.22
CA LEU A 79 2.55 10.87 -2.74
C LEU A 79 1.60 10.77 -3.92
N VAL A 80 0.96 9.61 -4.09
CA VAL A 80 0.18 9.32 -5.27
C VAL A 80 -1.27 9.07 -4.88
N ASP A 81 -2.20 9.81 -5.48
CA ASP A 81 -3.59 9.40 -5.56
C ASP A 81 -3.74 8.49 -6.78
N GLN A 82 -4.10 7.23 -6.53
CA GLN A 82 -4.34 6.26 -7.59
C GLN A 82 -5.46 6.72 -8.52
N PRO A 83 -5.48 6.30 -9.78
CA PRO A 83 -6.61 6.56 -10.66
C PRO A 83 -7.94 6.28 -9.95
N ARG A 84 -8.93 7.13 -10.17
CA ARG A 84 -10.28 7.03 -9.59
C ARG A 84 -10.36 7.28 -8.07
N ARG A 85 -9.33 7.92 -7.48
CA ARG A 85 -9.25 8.26 -6.04
C ARG A 85 -8.77 9.68 -5.79
N GLY A 86 -9.20 10.28 -4.68
CA GLY A 86 -8.71 11.59 -4.24
C GLY A 86 -8.71 12.65 -5.34
N ASN A 87 -7.56 13.27 -5.56
CA ASN A 87 -7.36 14.27 -6.63
C ASN A 87 -7.34 13.66 -8.05
N ALA A 88 -7.27 12.34 -8.18
CA ALA A 88 -7.32 11.60 -9.44
C ALA A 88 -8.72 11.00 -9.72
N GLY A 89 -9.77 11.64 -9.24
CA GLY A 89 -11.15 11.15 -9.28
C GLY A 89 -11.81 11.17 -10.66
N ARG A 90 -11.13 11.57 -11.74
CA ARG A 90 -11.68 11.59 -13.10
C ARG A 90 -11.50 10.25 -13.80
N GLY A 91 -12.50 9.36 -13.63
CA GLY A 91 -12.51 8.04 -14.27
C GLY A 91 -13.11 8.05 -15.68
N THR A 92 -12.84 7.00 -16.46
CA THR A 92 -13.44 6.76 -17.80
C THR A 92 -14.76 5.98 -17.72
N GLU A 93 -15.18 5.57 -16.52
CA GLU A 93 -16.39 4.82 -16.27
C GLU A 93 -17.46 5.67 -15.60
N SER A 94 -18.73 5.40 -15.91
CA SER A 94 -19.86 5.96 -15.18
C SER A 94 -20.03 5.24 -13.84
N VAL A 95 -20.19 5.98 -12.75
CA VAL A 95 -20.41 5.42 -11.42
C VAL A 95 -21.41 6.27 -10.64
N THR A 96 -22.23 5.60 -9.84
CA THR A 96 -23.06 6.25 -8.80
C THR A 96 -22.42 5.99 -7.44
N ILE A 97 -22.12 7.05 -6.71
CA ILE A 97 -21.59 6.97 -5.35
C ILE A 97 -22.73 7.20 -4.38
N SER A 98 -22.91 6.25 -3.45
CA SER A 98 -23.88 6.35 -2.35
C SER A 98 -23.15 6.33 -1.01
N PRO A 99 -23.62 7.03 0.01
CA PRO A 99 -23.07 6.92 1.36
C PRO A 99 -23.13 5.45 1.84
N ALA A 100 -22.03 4.96 2.42
CA ALA A 100 -21.97 3.66 3.08
C ALA A 100 -21.78 3.88 4.59
N PHE A 101 -22.54 3.14 5.39
CA PHE A 101 -22.43 3.15 6.85
C PHE A 101 -21.56 1.96 7.25
N ASP A 102 -20.24 2.07 7.07
CA ASP A 102 -19.29 0.97 7.22
C ASP A 102 -18.06 1.33 8.09
N GLU A 103 -18.10 2.47 8.79
CA GLU A 103 -16.99 2.95 9.62
C GLU A 103 -16.65 1.97 10.75
N GLU A 104 -17.67 1.41 11.42
CA GLU A 104 -17.48 0.41 12.48
C GLU A 104 -16.91 -0.91 11.93
N VAL A 105 -17.28 -1.29 10.71
CA VAL A 105 -16.71 -2.46 10.03
C VAL A 105 -15.23 -2.24 9.78
N TRP A 106 -14.83 -1.05 9.31
CA TRP A 106 -13.45 -0.71 9.08
C TRP A 106 -12.65 -0.56 10.38
N PHE A 107 -13.26 -0.04 11.46
CA PHE A 107 -12.65 0.00 12.79
C PHE A 107 -12.22 -1.40 13.24
N ASN A 108 -13.10 -2.39 13.11
CA ASN A 108 -12.82 -3.77 13.47
C ASN A 108 -11.77 -4.37 12.52
N ARG A 109 -12.04 -4.32 11.22
CA ARG A 109 -11.20 -4.95 10.20
C ARG A 109 -9.78 -4.41 10.17
N PHE A 110 -9.61 -3.12 10.50
CA PHE A 110 -8.30 -2.48 10.57
C PHE A 110 -7.63 -2.61 11.95
N ARG A 111 -8.22 -3.40 12.83
CA ARG A 111 -7.65 -3.80 14.12
C ARG A 111 -7.39 -2.64 15.08
N VAL A 112 -8.24 -1.61 15.03
CA VAL A 112 -8.27 -0.57 16.06
C VAL A 112 -8.89 -1.12 17.34
N GLY A 113 -9.89 -1.99 17.20
CA GLY A 113 -10.60 -2.65 18.28
C GLY A 113 -11.75 -3.51 17.79
N ILE A 114 -12.72 -3.76 18.65
CA ILE A 114 -14.04 -4.30 18.34
C ILE A 114 -15.04 -3.23 18.76
N TRP A 115 -15.62 -2.57 17.79
CA TRP A 115 -16.50 -1.42 18.04
C TRP A 115 -17.52 -1.68 19.17
N PRO A 116 -17.65 -0.73 20.14
CA PRO A 116 -16.92 0.54 20.26
C PRO A 116 -15.62 0.46 21.08
N ASP A 117 -15.17 -0.73 21.46
CA ASP A 117 -14.05 -0.94 22.36
C ASP A 117 -12.72 -1.07 21.60
N TYR A 118 -11.71 -0.36 22.07
CA TYR A 118 -10.35 -0.44 21.52
C TYR A 118 -9.62 -1.67 22.06
N PHE A 119 -8.74 -2.26 21.24
CA PHE A 119 -7.82 -3.29 21.77
C PHE A 119 -6.89 -2.73 22.84
N GLU A 120 -6.58 -3.56 23.83
CA GLU A 120 -5.58 -3.20 24.83
C GLU A 120 -4.22 -2.98 24.16
N GLY A 121 -3.52 -1.89 24.55
CA GLY A 121 -2.21 -1.57 23.98
C GLY A 121 -2.22 -1.11 22.52
N VAL A 122 -3.40 -0.95 21.88
CA VAL A 122 -3.44 -0.49 20.48
C VAL A 122 -2.73 0.86 20.30
N GLN A 123 -1.94 0.96 19.28
CA GLN A 123 -1.17 2.17 18.93
C GLN A 123 -2.04 3.23 18.22
N PHE A 124 -3.23 3.44 18.72
CA PHE A 124 -4.20 4.42 18.23
C PHE A 124 -4.63 5.31 19.39
N LYS A 125 -4.65 6.63 19.18
CA LYS A 125 -5.09 7.57 20.22
C LYS A 125 -6.60 7.48 20.41
N ARG A 126 -7.04 7.13 21.62
CA ARG A 126 -8.42 6.79 21.98
C ARG A 126 -9.25 8.03 22.32
N ASP A 127 -9.32 9.00 21.42
CA ASP A 127 -10.19 10.17 21.57
C ASP A 127 -11.08 10.38 20.35
N LYS A 128 -12.19 11.13 20.55
CA LYS A 128 -13.16 11.36 19.50
C LYS A 128 -12.59 12.12 18.30
N GLU A 129 -11.73 13.10 18.51
CA GLU A 129 -11.16 13.89 17.42
C GLU A 129 -10.29 13.03 16.50
N THR A 130 -9.43 12.20 17.08
CA THR A 130 -8.59 11.26 16.31
C THR A 130 -9.45 10.27 15.53
N LEU A 131 -10.50 9.73 16.14
CA LEU A 131 -11.41 8.80 15.49
C LEU A 131 -12.17 9.47 14.34
N ASP A 132 -12.68 10.69 14.55
CA ASP A 132 -13.35 11.49 13.52
C ASP A 132 -12.40 11.78 12.34
N GLN A 133 -11.13 12.11 12.59
CA GLN A 133 -10.13 12.33 11.54
C GLN A 133 -9.77 11.03 10.80
N TYR A 134 -9.71 9.92 11.52
CA TYR A 134 -9.47 8.61 10.92
C TYR A 134 -10.57 8.22 9.93
N PHE A 135 -11.85 8.40 10.28
CA PHE A 135 -12.95 8.12 9.37
C PHE A 135 -13.04 9.12 8.20
N ARG A 136 -12.75 10.41 8.43
CA ARG A 136 -12.76 11.45 7.39
C ARG A 136 -11.68 11.32 6.33
N GLN A 137 -10.64 10.53 6.56
CA GLN A 137 -9.66 10.24 5.51
C GLN A 137 -10.12 9.15 4.52
N MET A 138 -11.28 8.54 4.76
CA MET A 138 -11.86 7.58 3.80
C MET A 138 -12.35 8.30 2.55
N THR A 139 -12.11 7.71 1.38
CA THR A 139 -12.54 8.24 0.09
C THR A 139 -13.12 7.12 -0.80
N PRO A 140 -14.20 7.38 -1.55
CA PRO A 140 -14.74 6.40 -2.45
C PRO A 140 -13.82 6.15 -3.66
N THR A 141 -13.99 5.00 -4.30
CA THR A 141 -13.45 4.76 -5.65
C THR A 141 -14.48 5.21 -6.68
N ILE A 142 -14.08 6.07 -7.61
CA ILE A 142 -14.94 6.55 -8.70
C ILE A 142 -14.75 5.64 -9.91
N GLY A 143 -15.47 4.53 -9.96
CA GLY A 143 -15.36 3.47 -10.95
C GLY A 143 -15.04 2.11 -10.34
N THR A 144 -14.74 1.13 -11.18
CA THR A 144 -14.31 -0.19 -10.74
C THR A 144 -12.86 -0.18 -10.23
N THR A 145 -12.54 -1.09 -9.31
CA THR A 145 -11.15 -1.35 -8.94
C THR A 145 -10.47 -2.11 -10.07
N ASP A 146 -9.52 -1.49 -10.73
CA ASP A 146 -8.77 -2.05 -11.84
C ASP A 146 -7.26 -1.95 -11.57
N PHE A 147 -6.65 -3.09 -11.25
CA PHE A 147 -5.22 -3.13 -10.92
C PHE A 147 -4.32 -2.87 -12.13
N GLU A 148 -4.81 -3.12 -13.36
CA GLU A 148 -4.06 -2.81 -14.58
C GLU A 148 -3.97 -1.29 -14.76
N VAL A 149 -5.09 -0.58 -14.68
CA VAL A 149 -5.14 0.88 -14.73
C VAL A 149 -4.25 1.51 -13.66
N TYR A 150 -4.29 0.98 -12.44
CA TYR A 150 -3.48 1.51 -11.35
C TYR A 150 -1.99 1.27 -11.59
N SER A 151 -1.61 0.05 -11.94
CA SER A 151 -0.20 -0.30 -12.17
C SER A 151 0.39 0.38 -13.41
N ASP A 152 -0.39 0.64 -14.46
CA ASP A 152 0.02 1.43 -15.62
C ASP A 152 0.38 2.87 -15.22
N ALA A 153 -0.43 3.49 -14.37
CA ALA A 153 -0.16 4.84 -13.89
C ALA A 153 1.12 4.92 -13.03
N TYR A 154 1.36 3.93 -12.15
CA TYR A 154 2.60 3.87 -11.37
C TYR A 154 3.82 3.54 -12.25
N ALA A 155 3.68 2.65 -13.24
CA ALA A 155 4.76 2.39 -14.19
C ALA A 155 5.16 3.67 -14.95
N ALA A 156 4.17 4.41 -15.45
CA ALA A 156 4.39 5.70 -16.10
C ALA A 156 5.04 6.73 -15.15
N LEU A 157 4.70 6.70 -13.85
CA LEU A 157 5.38 7.54 -12.85
C LEU A 157 6.86 7.15 -12.73
N PHE A 158 7.17 5.89 -12.51
CA PHE A 158 8.55 5.42 -12.39
C PHE A 158 9.36 5.67 -13.67
N ASP A 159 8.75 5.54 -14.84
CA ASP A 159 9.41 5.84 -16.11
C ASP A 159 9.70 7.35 -16.27
N LYS A 160 8.84 8.21 -15.69
CA LYS A 160 9.03 9.67 -15.68
C LYS A 160 10.11 10.12 -14.70
N ILE A 161 10.14 9.56 -13.48
CA ILE A 161 11.04 10.02 -12.40
C ILE A 161 12.34 9.25 -12.31
N GLY A 162 12.43 8.09 -12.97
CA GLY A 162 13.57 7.18 -12.90
C GLY A 162 13.52 6.21 -11.71
N PRO A 163 14.68 5.59 -11.39
CA PRO A 163 14.77 4.55 -10.36
C PRO A 163 14.35 5.04 -8.97
N GLY A 164 13.51 4.26 -8.27
CA GLY A 164 13.04 4.56 -6.93
C GLY A 164 12.59 3.33 -6.15
N VAL A 165 12.19 3.53 -4.90
CA VAL A 165 11.64 2.51 -4.01
C VAL A 165 10.11 2.66 -3.96
N PHE A 166 9.40 1.56 -4.08
CA PHE A 166 7.95 1.55 -4.06
C PHE A 166 7.45 1.15 -2.68
N ILE A 167 6.75 2.06 -2.01
CA ILE A 167 6.13 1.86 -0.69
C ILE A 167 4.63 1.65 -0.91
N THR A 168 4.10 0.49 -0.55
CA THR A 168 2.70 0.15 -0.77
C THR A 168 1.99 -0.18 0.54
N HIS A 169 0.67 0.03 0.56
CA HIS A 169 -0.17 -0.31 1.69
C HIS A 169 -1.42 -1.07 1.22
N SER A 170 -1.76 -2.18 1.92
CA SER A 170 -3.03 -2.88 1.75
C SER A 170 -3.31 -3.27 0.29
N GLN A 171 -4.40 -2.79 -0.31
CA GLN A 171 -4.71 -2.97 -1.74
C GLN A 171 -3.58 -2.46 -2.68
N GLY A 172 -2.72 -1.59 -2.21
CA GLY A 172 -1.51 -1.18 -2.94
C GLY A 172 -0.51 -2.31 -3.15
N GLY A 173 -0.55 -3.41 -2.37
CA GLY A 173 0.32 -4.57 -2.55
C GLY A 173 0.20 -5.18 -3.94
N PRO A 174 -0.99 -5.68 -4.37
CA PRO A 174 -1.20 -6.15 -5.76
C PRO A 174 -0.82 -5.13 -6.84
N VAL A 175 -1.07 -3.84 -6.59
CA VAL A 175 -0.61 -2.77 -7.49
C VAL A 175 0.92 -2.77 -7.58
N GLY A 176 1.60 -2.96 -6.45
CA GLY A 176 3.07 -3.05 -6.40
C GLY A 176 3.60 -4.24 -7.21
N TRP A 177 3.00 -5.41 -7.02
CA TRP A 177 3.39 -6.62 -7.76
C TRP A 177 3.21 -6.44 -9.27
N ASN A 178 2.08 -5.91 -9.71
CA ASN A 178 1.81 -5.67 -11.13
C ASN A 178 2.70 -4.56 -11.72
N THR A 179 2.96 -3.48 -10.97
CA THR A 179 3.82 -2.39 -11.45
C THR A 179 5.25 -2.87 -11.68
N LEU A 180 5.77 -3.76 -10.82
CA LEU A 180 7.12 -4.34 -11.00
C LEU A 180 7.29 -5.04 -12.33
N LEU A 181 6.23 -5.65 -12.86
CA LEU A 181 6.27 -6.33 -14.16
C LEU A 181 6.30 -5.35 -15.35
N LYS A 182 5.94 -4.08 -15.15
CA LYS A 182 5.73 -3.08 -16.20
C LYS A 182 6.90 -2.08 -16.36
N THR A 183 7.75 -1.94 -15.34
CA THR A 183 8.90 -1.02 -15.39
C THR A 183 10.14 -1.63 -14.73
N ARG A 184 11.32 -1.21 -15.17
CA ARG A 184 12.62 -1.59 -14.58
C ARG A 184 13.15 -0.56 -13.57
N ASN A 185 12.36 0.46 -13.29
CA ASN A 185 12.76 1.56 -12.41
C ASN A 185 12.40 1.32 -10.93
N ILE A 186 11.68 0.25 -10.59
CA ILE A 186 11.50 -0.18 -9.19
C ILE A 186 12.77 -0.88 -8.73
N LYS A 187 13.42 -0.35 -7.69
CA LYS A 187 14.65 -0.90 -7.12
C LYS A 187 14.41 -1.74 -5.87
N ALA A 188 13.29 -1.54 -5.22
CA ALA A 188 12.82 -2.33 -4.10
C ALA A 188 11.33 -2.07 -3.85
N ILE A 189 10.66 -3.00 -3.15
CA ILE A 189 9.29 -2.80 -2.66
C ILE A 189 9.28 -2.96 -1.14
N ALA A 190 8.68 -2.00 -0.43
CA ALA A 190 8.30 -2.14 0.96
C ALA A 190 6.77 -2.10 1.06
N SER A 191 6.16 -3.20 1.50
CA SER A 191 4.71 -3.35 1.52
C SER A 191 4.19 -3.50 2.93
N TYR A 192 3.31 -2.59 3.33
CA TYR A 192 2.63 -2.61 4.63
C TYR A 192 1.28 -3.30 4.47
N GLU A 193 1.08 -4.40 5.20
CA GLU A 193 -0.20 -5.10 5.27
C GLU A 193 -0.80 -5.45 3.88
N PRO A 194 -0.03 -5.98 2.92
CA PRO A 194 -0.57 -6.27 1.60
C PRO A 194 -1.70 -7.29 1.66
N GLY A 195 -2.70 -7.12 0.80
CA GLY A 195 -3.82 -8.05 0.69
C GLY A 195 -4.33 -8.16 -0.73
N GLY A 196 -4.57 -9.40 -1.15
CA GLY A 196 -5.14 -9.76 -2.44
C GLY A 196 -4.13 -10.04 -3.55
N ALA A 197 -4.54 -10.92 -4.46
CA ALA A 197 -3.85 -11.23 -5.71
C ALA A 197 -2.34 -11.54 -5.56
N VAL A 198 -2.00 -12.42 -4.61
CA VAL A 198 -0.61 -12.86 -4.39
C VAL A 198 -0.21 -13.83 -5.50
N PRO A 199 0.83 -13.55 -6.31
CA PRO A 199 1.19 -14.37 -7.45
C PRO A 199 1.99 -15.62 -7.06
N PHE A 200 1.55 -16.79 -7.53
CA PHE A 200 2.22 -18.08 -7.37
C PHE A 200 2.47 -18.73 -8.74
N PRO A 201 3.48 -19.58 -8.89
CA PRO A 201 3.69 -20.29 -10.13
C PRO A 201 2.50 -21.20 -10.47
N GLU A 202 2.14 -21.31 -11.74
CA GLU A 202 1.13 -22.25 -12.23
C GLU A 202 1.38 -23.67 -11.71
N GLY A 203 0.33 -24.31 -11.18
CA GLY A 203 0.39 -25.66 -10.60
C GLY A 203 1.05 -25.72 -9.21
N GLN A 204 1.46 -24.59 -8.62
CA GLN A 204 2.12 -24.56 -7.31
C GLN A 204 1.38 -23.65 -6.30
N LEU A 205 0.10 -23.38 -6.55
CA LEU A 205 -0.73 -22.58 -5.63
C LEU A 205 -0.91 -23.34 -4.31
N PRO A 206 -0.37 -22.84 -3.18
CA PRO A 206 -0.52 -23.50 -1.89
C PRO A 206 -1.97 -23.47 -1.41
N GLU A 207 -2.35 -24.42 -0.54
CA GLU A 207 -3.71 -24.49 0.01
C GLU A 207 -4.08 -23.20 0.78
N GLU A 208 -3.10 -22.62 1.47
CA GLU A 208 -3.24 -21.35 2.18
C GLU A 208 -3.64 -20.18 1.26
N ALA A 209 -3.31 -20.25 -0.02
CA ALA A 209 -3.66 -19.22 -1.00
C ALA A 209 -5.08 -19.36 -1.58
N LYS A 210 -5.73 -20.50 -1.37
CA LYS A 210 -7.06 -20.80 -1.93
C LYS A 210 -8.23 -20.26 -1.12
N PHE A 211 -7.98 -19.54 -0.03
CA PHE A 211 -9.09 -18.97 0.73
C PHE A 211 -9.79 -17.83 -0.03
N ILE A 212 -11.08 -17.76 0.18
CA ILE A 212 -11.91 -16.69 -0.34
C ILE A 212 -11.98 -15.58 0.69
N THR A 213 -11.60 -14.37 0.29
CA THR A 213 -11.62 -13.18 1.12
C THR A 213 -13.06 -12.70 1.39
N LEU A 214 -13.25 -11.81 2.35
CA LEU A 214 -14.54 -11.16 2.58
C LEU A 214 -15.03 -10.36 1.35
N SER A 215 -14.12 -9.94 0.48
CA SER A 215 -14.45 -9.33 -0.82
C SER A 215 -14.79 -10.36 -1.91
N LYS A 216 -14.99 -11.62 -1.55
CA LYS A 216 -15.35 -12.76 -2.43
C LYS A 216 -14.35 -13.00 -3.58
N LYS A 217 -13.08 -12.71 -3.35
CA LYS A 217 -11.98 -12.99 -4.27
C LYS A 217 -11.02 -13.98 -3.64
N MET A 218 -10.43 -14.85 -4.45
CA MET A 218 -9.35 -15.74 -4.01
C MET A 218 -8.10 -14.90 -3.73
N GLU A 219 -7.38 -15.21 -2.65
CA GLU A 219 -6.21 -14.44 -2.23
C GLU A 219 -5.00 -14.70 -3.13
N GLY A 220 -4.76 -15.95 -3.54
CA GLY A 220 -3.68 -16.30 -4.46
C GLY A 220 -4.13 -16.30 -5.91
N ILE A 221 -3.21 -15.96 -6.81
CA ILE A 221 -3.40 -16.09 -8.26
C ILE A 221 -2.25 -16.90 -8.86
N GLU A 222 -2.53 -17.66 -9.92
CA GLU A 222 -1.50 -18.38 -10.64
C GLU A 222 -0.94 -17.53 -11.78
N VAL A 223 0.38 -17.56 -11.92
CA VAL A 223 1.12 -16.86 -12.97
C VAL A 223 2.17 -17.78 -13.58
N PRO A 224 2.57 -17.61 -14.86
CA PRO A 224 3.69 -18.34 -15.43
C PRO A 224 4.95 -18.24 -14.56
N MET A 225 5.76 -19.30 -14.48
CA MET A 225 7.00 -19.31 -13.71
C MET A 225 7.93 -18.14 -14.10
N SER A 226 7.98 -17.76 -15.39
CA SER A 226 8.77 -16.62 -15.86
C SER A 226 8.32 -15.29 -15.25
N VAL A 227 7.04 -15.11 -14.99
CA VAL A 227 6.47 -13.94 -14.29
C VAL A 227 6.80 -14.00 -12.81
N PHE A 228 6.65 -15.19 -12.17
CA PHE A 228 7.02 -15.37 -10.77
C PHE A 228 8.50 -15.02 -10.51
N MET A 229 9.39 -15.40 -11.41
CA MET A 229 10.82 -15.08 -11.33
C MET A 229 11.14 -13.58 -11.41
N GLU A 230 10.24 -12.74 -11.92
CA GLU A 230 10.47 -11.28 -11.92
C GLU A 230 10.54 -10.72 -10.49
N TYR A 231 9.79 -11.30 -9.54
CA TYR A 231 9.80 -10.88 -8.14
C TYR A 231 11.09 -11.21 -7.40
N THR A 232 11.95 -12.09 -7.93
CA THR A 232 13.26 -12.37 -7.34
C THR A 232 14.32 -11.30 -7.67
N LYS A 233 14.03 -10.37 -8.60
CA LYS A 233 15.03 -9.43 -9.14
C LYS A 233 15.23 -8.17 -8.30
N VAL A 234 14.36 -7.93 -7.32
CA VAL A 234 14.44 -6.77 -6.43
C VAL A 234 14.23 -7.21 -4.98
N PRO A 235 14.87 -6.57 -4.00
CA PRO A 235 14.58 -6.83 -2.61
C PRO A 235 13.16 -6.37 -2.24
N ILE A 236 12.47 -7.19 -1.44
CA ILE A 236 11.10 -6.94 -0.97
C ILE A 236 11.06 -7.09 0.55
N VAL A 237 10.46 -6.13 1.24
CA VAL A 237 10.11 -6.26 2.65
C VAL A 237 8.60 -6.09 2.84
N ILE A 238 8.03 -6.91 3.71
CA ILE A 238 6.59 -6.92 4.00
C ILE A 238 6.41 -6.81 5.51
N TYR A 239 5.60 -5.84 5.93
CA TYR A 239 5.31 -5.59 7.35
C TYR A 239 3.86 -5.92 7.66
N TYR A 240 3.63 -6.61 8.79
CA TYR A 240 2.30 -6.86 9.35
C TYR A 240 2.25 -6.37 10.80
N GLY A 241 1.14 -5.72 11.17
CA GLY A 241 0.87 -5.23 12.52
C GLY A 241 0.45 -6.33 13.49
N ASP A 242 -0.17 -5.92 14.58
CA ASP A 242 -0.57 -6.75 15.71
C ASP A 242 -2.08 -7.09 15.68
N ASN A 243 -2.56 -7.68 16.77
CA ASN A 243 -3.96 -8.09 16.98
C ASN A 243 -4.48 -9.05 15.89
N LEU A 244 -3.65 -10.00 15.51
CA LEU A 244 -3.96 -11.06 14.57
C LEU A 244 -4.42 -12.32 15.34
N PRO A 245 -5.73 -12.70 15.31
CA PRO A 245 -6.23 -13.83 16.05
C PRO A 245 -5.70 -15.16 15.48
N GLU A 246 -5.58 -16.19 16.32
CA GLU A 246 -5.17 -17.52 15.88
C GLU A 246 -6.31 -18.34 15.28
N THR A 247 -7.57 -18.01 15.61
CA THR A 247 -8.78 -18.71 15.22
C THR A 247 -9.70 -17.85 14.35
N ASP A 248 -10.65 -18.48 13.67
CA ASP A 248 -11.59 -17.84 12.75
C ASP A 248 -12.91 -17.37 13.42
N GLU A 249 -12.95 -17.30 14.73
CA GLU A 249 -14.11 -16.74 15.45
C GLU A 249 -14.50 -15.33 15.01
N ARG A 250 -13.52 -14.58 14.47
CA ARG A 250 -13.69 -13.27 13.84
C ARG A 250 -13.08 -13.28 12.45
N PRO A 251 -13.83 -13.68 11.43
CA PRO A 251 -13.30 -13.84 10.07
C PRO A 251 -12.65 -12.59 9.49
N GLU A 252 -13.16 -11.40 9.84
CA GLU A 252 -12.67 -10.10 9.39
C GLU A 252 -11.26 -9.77 9.91
N LEU A 253 -10.90 -10.32 11.07
CA LEU A 253 -9.55 -10.22 11.66
C LEU A 253 -8.67 -11.39 11.21
N TYR A 254 -9.23 -12.61 11.22
CA TYR A 254 -8.52 -13.83 10.87
C TYR A 254 -8.03 -13.84 9.42
N GLU A 255 -8.69 -13.11 8.53
CA GLU A 255 -8.23 -12.90 7.15
C GLU A 255 -6.80 -12.32 7.12
N TRP A 256 -6.45 -11.42 8.06
CA TRP A 256 -5.10 -10.84 8.15
C TRP A 256 -4.06 -11.84 8.65
N THR A 257 -4.44 -12.72 9.58
CA THR A 257 -3.59 -13.84 10.02
C THR A 257 -3.26 -14.78 8.86
N ARG A 258 -4.27 -15.12 8.05
CA ARG A 258 -4.07 -15.94 6.84
C ARG A 258 -3.16 -15.27 5.84
N ARG A 259 -3.30 -13.95 5.65
CA ARG A 259 -2.43 -13.16 4.77
C ARG A 259 -0.98 -13.15 5.23
N LEU A 260 -0.73 -12.93 6.53
CA LEU A 260 0.62 -13.03 7.09
C LEU A 260 1.24 -14.40 6.82
N ARG A 261 0.50 -15.49 7.10
CA ARG A 261 0.97 -16.86 6.83
C ARG A 261 1.27 -17.05 5.35
N LEU A 262 0.39 -16.59 4.48
CA LEU A 262 0.56 -16.66 3.03
C LEU A 262 1.79 -15.91 2.54
N MET A 263 2.03 -14.71 3.05
CA MET A 263 3.21 -13.93 2.70
C MET A 263 4.50 -14.59 3.16
N LYS A 264 4.51 -15.27 4.32
CA LYS A 264 5.67 -16.08 4.77
C LYS A 264 5.94 -17.26 3.80
N ILE A 265 4.89 -17.91 3.28
CA ILE A 265 5.02 -18.97 2.25
C ILE A 265 5.55 -18.39 0.94
N TRP A 266 4.96 -17.28 0.47
CA TRP A 266 5.37 -16.61 -0.75
C TRP A 266 6.84 -16.15 -0.70
N ALA A 267 7.25 -15.53 0.41
CA ALA A 267 8.63 -15.13 0.63
C ALA A 267 9.59 -16.33 0.58
N LYS A 268 9.22 -17.44 1.24
CA LYS A 268 10.03 -18.66 1.19
C LYS A 268 10.18 -19.18 -0.23
N MET A 269 9.10 -19.26 -1.00
CA MET A 269 9.15 -19.76 -2.38
C MET A 269 10.01 -18.87 -3.27
N LEU A 270 9.96 -17.55 -3.14
CA LEU A 270 10.83 -16.61 -3.87
C LEU A 270 12.29 -16.75 -3.44
N ASN A 271 12.55 -16.84 -2.14
CA ASN A 271 13.91 -16.98 -1.61
C ASN A 271 14.55 -18.33 -2.03
N ASP A 272 13.77 -19.40 -2.10
CA ASP A 272 14.21 -20.69 -2.63
C ASP A 272 14.63 -20.61 -4.12
N GLN A 273 14.15 -19.59 -4.86
CA GLN A 273 14.51 -19.27 -6.24
C GLN A 273 15.59 -18.16 -6.35
N GLY A 274 16.24 -17.80 -5.24
CA GLY A 274 17.30 -16.78 -5.21
C GLY A 274 16.79 -15.35 -5.06
N GLY A 275 15.55 -15.15 -4.64
CA GLY A 275 14.99 -13.85 -4.29
C GLY A 275 15.51 -13.32 -2.94
N ASP A 276 15.14 -12.09 -2.64
CA ASP A 276 15.46 -11.40 -1.38
C ASP A 276 14.18 -10.80 -0.79
N VAL A 277 13.37 -11.65 -0.14
CA VAL A 277 12.08 -11.28 0.43
C VAL A 277 12.08 -11.51 1.93
N THR A 278 11.77 -10.47 2.70
CA THR A 278 11.68 -10.51 4.16
C THR A 278 10.24 -10.19 4.58
N VAL A 279 9.67 -11.00 5.49
CA VAL A 279 8.37 -10.72 6.11
C VAL A 279 8.60 -10.46 7.59
N ILE A 280 8.15 -9.30 8.05
CA ILE A 280 8.28 -8.84 9.44
C ILE A 280 6.88 -8.73 10.03
N HIS A 281 6.59 -9.54 11.03
CA HIS A 281 5.46 -9.35 11.94
C HIS A 281 5.94 -8.44 13.07
N LEU A 282 5.39 -7.23 13.17
CA LEU A 282 5.91 -6.19 14.07
C LEU A 282 6.06 -6.66 15.53
N PRO A 283 5.15 -7.47 16.10
CA PRO A 283 5.38 -8.06 17.43
C PRO A 283 6.63 -8.92 17.54
N GLU A 284 7.06 -9.60 16.49
CA GLU A 284 8.28 -10.44 16.50
C GLU A 284 9.56 -9.60 16.62
N VAL A 285 9.47 -8.28 16.36
CA VAL A 285 10.57 -7.31 16.52
C VAL A 285 10.33 -6.31 17.66
N GLY A 286 9.37 -6.61 18.55
CA GLY A 286 9.11 -5.83 19.77
C GLY A 286 8.19 -4.63 19.59
N LEU A 287 7.54 -4.44 18.43
CA LEU A 287 6.54 -3.40 18.21
C LEU A 287 5.14 -4.00 18.31
N HIS A 288 4.42 -3.63 19.36
CA HIS A 288 3.11 -4.20 19.68
C HIS A 288 1.98 -3.18 19.51
N GLY A 289 0.75 -3.68 19.33
CA GLY A 289 -0.47 -2.90 19.25
C GLY A 289 -0.68 -2.19 17.90
N ASN A 290 0.15 -2.44 16.91
CA ASN A 290 0.02 -1.81 15.59
C ASN A 290 -1.25 -2.25 14.88
N THR A 291 -1.96 -1.27 14.33
CA THR A 291 -3.18 -1.45 13.54
C THR A 291 -2.84 -1.86 12.09
N HIS A 292 -3.87 -1.86 11.23
CA HIS A 292 -3.67 -1.99 9.79
C HIS A 292 -2.90 -0.80 9.15
N PHE A 293 -2.70 0.28 9.91
CA PHE A 293 -2.01 1.49 9.44
C PHE A 293 -0.73 1.78 10.26
N PRO A 294 0.29 0.90 10.22
CA PRO A 294 1.49 1.09 11.03
C PRO A 294 2.18 2.44 10.79
N MET A 295 2.02 3.01 9.58
CA MET A 295 2.54 4.33 9.22
C MET A 295 1.84 5.50 9.93
N SER A 296 0.67 5.28 10.52
CA SER A 296 -0.13 6.29 11.23
C SER A 296 -0.25 6.03 12.73
N ASP A 297 0.16 4.86 13.19
CA ASP A 297 0.11 4.43 14.58
C ASP A 297 0.98 5.30 15.49
N LEU A 298 0.75 5.27 16.81
CA LEU A 298 1.47 6.10 17.80
C LEU A 298 2.98 5.88 17.76
N ASN A 299 3.42 4.67 17.37
CA ASN A 299 4.83 4.28 17.21
C ASN A 299 5.30 4.31 15.73
N ASN A 300 4.71 5.19 14.90
CA ASN A 300 5.04 5.25 13.48
C ASN A 300 6.51 5.65 13.19
N ILE A 301 7.18 6.31 14.13
CA ILE A 301 8.61 6.64 14.00
C ILE A 301 9.44 5.36 14.04
N GLU A 302 9.18 4.49 15.01
CA GLU A 302 9.85 3.19 15.18
C GLU A 302 9.58 2.28 13.95
N VAL A 303 8.36 2.29 13.42
CA VAL A 303 8.04 1.59 12.16
C VAL A 303 8.82 2.17 10.98
N ALA A 304 8.98 3.49 10.90
CA ALA A 304 9.81 4.13 9.89
C ALA A 304 11.31 3.85 10.07
N ASP A 305 11.78 3.63 11.31
CA ASP A 305 13.16 3.23 11.60
C ASP A 305 13.46 1.85 11.01
N LEU A 306 12.56 0.88 11.16
CA LEU A 306 12.70 -0.45 10.55
C LEU A 306 12.85 -0.35 9.02
N LEU A 307 12.06 0.50 8.37
CA LEU A 307 12.18 0.71 6.92
C LEU A 307 13.51 1.38 6.56
N SER A 308 13.95 2.39 7.32
CA SER A 308 15.22 3.07 7.06
C SER A 308 16.41 2.15 7.23
N GLU A 309 16.41 1.30 8.26
CA GLU A 309 17.44 0.30 8.48
C GLU A 309 17.47 -0.73 7.35
N TRP A 310 16.31 -1.23 6.93
CA TRP A 310 16.23 -2.14 5.81
C TRP A 310 16.75 -1.51 4.51
N LEU A 311 16.37 -0.27 4.20
CA LEU A 311 16.88 0.45 3.03
C LEU A 311 18.40 0.60 3.08
N HIS A 312 18.95 0.90 4.26
CA HIS A 312 20.41 0.98 4.45
C HIS A 312 21.10 -0.36 4.20
N THR A 313 20.56 -1.48 4.73
CA THR A 313 21.14 -2.82 4.49
C THR A 313 21.11 -3.23 3.01
N LYS A 314 20.22 -2.65 2.21
CA LYS A 314 20.11 -2.88 0.76
C LYS A 314 20.86 -1.85 -0.08
N ALA A 315 21.58 -0.90 0.55
CA ALA A 315 22.27 0.23 -0.13
C ALA A 315 21.31 1.05 -1.03
N LEU A 316 20.11 1.30 -0.52
CA LEU A 316 19.03 2.05 -1.19
C LEU A 316 18.76 3.42 -0.55
N ASP A 317 19.62 3.83 0.36
CA ASP A 317 19.51 5.08 1.10
C ASP A 317 20.49 6.16 0.63
#